data_a40ef6614f1df88112af94c6cee7dad3
#
_entry.id   a40ef6614f1df88112af94c6cee7dad3
#
_cell.length_a   1.000
_cell.length_b   1.000
_cell.length_c   1.000
_cell.angle_alpha   90.00
_cell.angle_beta   90.00
_cell.angle_gamma   90.00
#
_symmetry.space_group_name_H-M   'P 1'
#
loop_
_entity.id
_entity.type
_entity.pdbx_description
1 polymer ?
#
loop_
_entity_poly.entity_id
_entity_poly.type
_entity_poly.pdbx_seq_one_letter_code
_entity_poly.pdbx_strand_id
1 'polypeptide(L)'
;MKTQTMDLQADTTLAPTMENLLLELSRYREQSERLRRINLLHQRLAGVLDLPAMIEAYAIWLMEWVDHELIGYNNPARRRMHMFCSYHGPKRRQAIQLAREVLSPVDDAPPPTRADGFHVHRWVFDSPDCYGLLTLLRRGKPLSEQDLEFIDESLLILAEPLKRALEYEDIFSQARRDSLTGLPNRFVFEERIHALIEQARRHGRPLTLAALDLDHFKAVNDSMGHFTGDKVLQQVATTLQAQIRLSDLLVRMGGDEFLLILPDTDMRAACHLAERLCRAVASLNVVTGAGQLGVSIGLAEWQPDLSVSAWLEKADDTLYQAKAGGRARVAIN
;
A
#
# COMPACT_ATOMS: atom_id res chain seq x y z
N MET A 1 46.16 87.08 9.19
CA MET A 1 46.11 85.75 8.69
C MET A 1 45.66 84.83 9.83
N LYS A 2 44.40 84.45 9.85
CA LYS A 2 43.83 83.42 10.74
C LYS A 2 43.53 82.18 9.93
N THR A 3 44.26 81.10 10.16
CA THR A 3 44.09 79.78 9.59
C THR A 3 42.93 79.08 10.31
N GLN A 4 41.87 78.86 9.62
CA GLN A 4 40.73 78.04 10.08
C GLN A 4 41.06 76.60 9.87
N THR A 5 41.29 75.85 10.92
CA THR A 5 41.35 74.43 10.96
C THR A 5 39.94 73.89 10.81
N MET A 6 39.69 73.23 9.71
CA MET A 6 38.46 72.49 9.45
C MET A 6 38.55 71.13 10.17
N ASP A 7 37.78 71.03 11.26
CA ASP A 7 37.56 69.75 11.97
C ASP A 7 36.74 68.82 11.06
N LEU A 8 37.40 67.81 10.56
CA LEU A 8 36.74 66.64 9.96
C LEU A 8 36.15 65.80 11.09
N GLN A 9 34.91 66.13 11.51
CA GLN A 9 34.06 65.19 12.22
C GLN A 9 33.62 64.12 11.19
N ALA A 10 34.46 63.08 11.02
CA ALA A 10 34.11 61.91 10.28
C ALA A 10 33.13 61.05 11.08
N ASP A 11 31.91 61.09 10.70
CA ASP A 11 31.03 59.98 10.33
C ASP A 11 30.94 58.79 11.31
N THR A 12 30.53 59.08 12.55
CA THR A 12 30.13 58.06 13.56
C THR A 12 28.69 57.56 13.33
N THR A 13 27.98 58.13 12.37
CA THR A 13 26.58 57.76 12.03
C THR A 13 26.44 56.70 10.92
N LEU A 14 27.50 56.44 10.15
CA LEU A 14 27.46 55.42 9.06
C LEU A 14 27.71 53.99 9.55
N ALA A 15 28.47 53.79 10.63
CA ALA A 15 28.79 52.47 11.15
C ALA A 15 27.54 51.67 11.63
N PRO A 16 26.62 52.23 12.45
CA PRO A 16 25.40 51.55 12.88
C PRO A 16 24.43 51.32 11.70
N THR A 17 24.47 52.18 10.69
CA THR A 17 23.63 52.01 9.49
C THR A 17 24.16 50.86 8.58
N MET A 18 25.47 50.72 8.48
CA MET A 18 26.12 49.63 7.74
C MET A 18 25.89 48.27 8.42
N GLU A 19 26.00 48.20 9.74
CA GLU A 19 25.71 47.01 10.51
C GLU A 19 24.23 46.58 10.41
N ASN A 20 23.31 47.53 10.46
CA ASN A 20 21.90 47.26 10.26
C ASN A 20 21.59 46.75 8.86
N LEU A 21 22.21 47.30 7.81
CA LEU A 21 22.08 46.82 6.42
C LEU A 21 22.66 45.42 6.24
N LEU A 22 23.78 45.09 6.87
CA LEU A 22 24.36 43.74 6.83
C LEU A 22 23.47 42.71 7.54
N LEU A 23 22.86 43.10 8.66
CA LEU A 23 21.89 42.30 9.40
C LEU A 23 20.62 42.05 8.56
N GLU A 24 20.10 43.06 7.91
CA GLU A 24 18.95 42.92 7.00
C GLU A 24 19.29 42.05 5.80
N LEU A 25 20.41 42.21 5.15
CA LEU A 25 20.88 41.37 4.05
C LEU A 25 21.06 39.92 4.48
N SER A 26 21.58 39.65 5.68
CA SER A 26 21.68 38.31 6.24
C SER A 26 20.29 37.67 6.42
N ARG A 27 19.34 38.42 6.99
CA ARG A 27 17.96 37.97 7.17
C ARG A 27 17.26 37.65 5.81
N TYR A 28 17.41 38.56 4.83
CA TYR A 28 16.87 38.31 3.49
C TYR A 28 17.48 37.08 2.83
N ARG A 29 18.76 36.86 3.01
CA ARG A 29 19.47 35.68 2.48
C ARG A 29 18.97 34.39 3.12
N GLU A 30 18.85 34.34 4.44
CA GLU A 30 18.28 33.22 5.18
C GLU A 30 16.85 32.92 4.74
N GLN A 31 16.02 33.98 4.64
CA GLN A 31 14.64 33.85 4.19
C GLN A 31 14.56 33.34 2.72
N SER A 32 15.41 33.81 1.86
CA SER A 32 15.48 33.36 0.46
C SER A 32 15.91 31.90 0.35
N GLU A 33 16.92 31.49 1.12
CA GLU A 33 17.36 30.10 1.18
C GLU A 33 16.26 29.18 1.74
N ARG A 34 15.56 29.61 2.79
CA ARG A 34 14.43 28.89 3.35
C ARG A 34 13.30 28.71 2.34
N LEU A 35 12.90 29.77 1.65
CA LEU A 35 11.90 29.69 0.59
C LEU A 35 12.32 28.78 -0.55
N ARG A 36 13.60 28.78 -0.91
CA ARG A 36 14.14 27.90 -1.94
C ARG A 36 14.03 26.42 -1.53
N ARG A 37 14.37 26.08 -0.28
CA ARG A 37 14.25 24.71 0.26
C ARG A 37 12.78 24.24 0.23
N ILE A 38 11.87 25.10 0.70
CA ILE A 38 10.43 24.85 0.69
C ILE A 38 9.91 24.60 -0.74
N ASN A 39 10.30 25.45 -1.70
CA ASN A 39 9.91 25.30 -3.10
C ASN A 39 10.43 23.98 -3.71
N LEU A 40 11.66 23.58 -3.37
CA LEU A 40 12.22 22.29 -3.80
C LEU A 40 11.41 21.12 -3.25
N LEU A 41 10.96 21.20 -1.98
CA LEU A 41 10.08 20.18 -1.41
C LEU A 41 8.75 20.11 -2.15
N HIS A 42 8.08 21.23 -2.38
CA HIS A 42 6.85 21.29 -3.17
C HIS A 42 7.02 20.67 -4.57
N GLN A 43 8.10 21.01 -5.26
CA GLN A 43 8.38 20.44 -6.59
C GLN A 43 8.61 18.93 -6.53
N ARG A 44 9.33 18.45 -5.51
CA ARG A 44 9.63 17.01 -5.37
C ARG A 44 8.42 16.17 -5.01
N LEU A 45 7.48 16.73 -4.23
CA LEU A 45 6.24 16.06 -3.85
C LEU A 45 5.13 16.24 -4.88
N ALA A 46 5.26 17.20 -5.81
CA ALA A 46 4.27 17.44 -6.85
C ALA A 46 4.15 16.22 -7.77
N GLY A 47 2.91 15.72 -7.91
CA GLY A 47 2.63 14.57 -8.80
C GLY A 47 2.94 13.19 -8.21
N VAL A 48 3.52 13.10 -7.01
CA VAL A 48 3.67 11.82 -6.31
C VAL A 48 2.34 11.46 -5.67
N LEU A 49 1.76 10.32 -6.06
CA LEU A 49 0.43 9.88 -5.63
C LEU A 49 0.47 8.59 -4.81
N ASP A 50 1.61 7.91 -4.74
CA ASP A 50 1.74 6.69 -3.95
C ASP A 50 2.50 6.96 -2.65
N LEU A 51 2.02 6.41 -1.53
CA LEU A 51 2.57 6.64 -0.21
C LEU A 51 4.05 6.21 -0.07
N PRO A 52 4.48 5.03 -0.56
CA PRO A 52 5.89 4.65 -0.57
C PRO A 52 6.79 5.68 -1.23
N ALA A 53 6.48 6.10 -2.46
CA ALA A 53 7.23 7.09 -3.20
C ALA A 53 7.19 8.48 -2.53
N MET A 54 6.07 8.83 -1.88
CA MET A 54 5.95 10.08 -1.13
C MET A 54 6.93 10.13 0.05
N ILE A 55 6.98 9.07 0.85
CA ILE A 55 7.88 8.98 2.02
C ILE A 55 9.34 8.93 1.57
N GLU A 56 9.64 8.19 0.49
CA GLU A 56 10.98 8.16 -0.10
C GLU A 56 11.41 9.54 -0.62
N ALA A 57 10.56 10.22 -1.37
CA ALA A 57 10.84 11.55 -1.92
C ALA A 57 11.11 12.57 -0.81
N TYR A 58 10.30 12.54 0.26
CA TYR A 58 10.49 13.38 1.44
C TYR A 58 11.81 13.05 2.16
N ALA A 59 12.09 11.76 2.41
CA ALA A 59 13.31 11.33 3.07
C ALA A 59 14.56 11.76 2.29
N ILE A 60 14.61 11.52 0.98
CA ILE A 60 15.73 11.91 0.13
C ILE A 60 15.91 13.45 0.13
N TRP A 61 14.82 14.21 0.08
CA TRP A 61 14.91 15.67 0.17
C TRP A 61 15.46 16.13 1.54
N LEU A 62 14.96 15.54 2.64
CA LEU A 62 15.38 15.92 3.98
C LEU A 62 16.85 15.60 4.24
N MET A 63 17.39 14.50 3.65
CA MET A 63 18.81 14.12 3.77
C MET A 63 19.79 15.17 3.25
N GLU A 64 19.37 16.06 2.36
CA GLU A 64 20.21 17.17 1.87
C GLU A 64 20.50 18.21 2.99
N TRP A 65 19.70 18.24 4.06
CA TRP A 65 19.75 19.25 5.12
C TRP A 65 19.92 18.65 6.53
N VAL A 66 19.33 17.50 6.76
CA VAL A 66 19.32 16.81 8.06
C VAL A 66 19.71 15.37 7.90
N ASP A 67 20.90 15.02 8.39
CA ASP A 67 21.34 13.62 8.37
C ASP A 67 20.39 12.72 9.14
N HIS A 68 19.99 11.63 8.52
CA HIS A 68 19.18 10.61 9.16
C HIS A 68 19.33 9.26 8.44
N GLU A 69 19.05 8.18 9.13
CA GLU A 69 19.16 6.82 8.59
C GLU A 69 17.84 6.21 8.17
N LEU A 70 16.74 6.67 8.77
CA LEU A 70 15.42 6.14 8.47
C LEU A 70 14.34 7.18 8.71
N ILE A 71 13.38 7.25 7.80
CA ILE A 71 12.09 7.87 7.99
C ILE A 71 11.01 6.81 7.80
N GLY A 72 10.04 6.78 8.72
CA GLY A 72 8.88 5.92 8.63
C GLY A 72 7.60 6.69 8.88
N TYR A 73 6.54 6.24 8.24
CA TYR A 73 5.18 6.75 8.44
C TYR A 73 4.22 5.59 8.67
N ASN A 74 3.28 5.75 9.58
CA ASN A 74 2.18 4.83 9.81
C ASN A 74 0.86 5.58 9.98
N ASN A 75 -0.15 5.15 9.21
CA ASN A 75 -1.54 5.50 9.44
C ASN A 75 -2.28 4.25 9.95
N PRO A 76 -2.51 4.11 11.26
CA PRO A 76 -3.13 2.91 11.83
C PRO A 76 -4.57 2.70 11.37
N ALA A 77 -5.34 3.78 11.21
CA ALA A 77 -6.74 3.72 10.79
C ALA A 77 -6.89 3.12 9.37
N ARG A 78 -5.98 3.46 8.48
CA ARG A 78 -5.94 2.94 7.10
C ARG A 78 -5.07 1.70 6.95
N ARG A 79 -4.41 1.23 8.02
CA ARG A 79 -3.45 0.11 8.03
C ARG A 79 -2.34 0.28 7.00
N ARG A 80 -1.83 1.51 6.87
CA ARG A 80 -0.76 1.87 5.93
C ARG A 80 0.50 2.21 6.71
N MET A 81 1.56 1.44 6.48
CA MET A 81 2.88 1.69 7.06
C MET A 81 3.93 1.62 5.96
N HIS A 82 4.77 2.65 5.88
CA HIS A 82 5.90 2.66 4.98
C HIS A 82 7.15 3.21 5.66
N MET A 83 8.33 2.72 5.26
CA MET A 83 9.62 3.15 5.81
C MET A 83 10.66 3.22 4.71
N PHE A 84 11.37 4.34 4.64
CA PHE A 84 12.56 4.49 3.83
C PHE A 84 13.79 4.45 4.74
N CYS A 85 14.73 3.55 4.46
CA CYS A 85 15.96 3.37 5.21
C CYS A 85 17.16 3.47 4.28
N SER A 86 17.91 4.57 4.39
CA SER A 86 19.14 4.82 3.65
C SER A 86 20.37 4.09 4.22
N TYR A 87 20.26 3.58 5.44
CA TYR A 87 21.35 2.92 6.12
C TYR A 87 21.62 1.51 5.59
N HIS A 88 22.84 1.25 5.14
CA HIS A 88 23.28 -0.03 4.60
C HIS A 88 24.17 -0.86 5.55
N GLY A 89 24.34 -0.42 6.80
CA GLY A 89 25.19 -1.06 7.79
C GLY A 89 24.56 -2.30 8.46
N PRO A 90 25.32 -3.01 9.31
CA PRO A 90 24.92 -4.25 9.96
C PRO A 90 23.66 -4.08 10.85
N LYS A 91 23.40 -2.88 11.35
CA LYS A 91 22.24 -2.57 12.20
C LYS A 91 20.99 -2.16 11.40
N ARG A 92 20.97 -2.30 10.07
CA ARG A 92 19.81 -1.93 9.24
C ARG A 92 18.51 -2.62 9.69
N ARG A 93 18.59 -3.91 10.02
CA ARG A 93 17.43 -4.67 10.52
C ARG A 93 16.93 -4.16 11.86
N GLN A 94 17.86 -3.79 12.76
CA GLN A 94 17.52 -3.20 14.06
C GLN A 94 16.84 -1.84 13.91
N ALA A 95 17.35 -0.97 13.02
CA ALA A 95 16.72 0.32 12.73
C ALA A 95 15.28 0.15 12.21
N ILE A 96 15.06 -0.76 11.28
CA ILE A 96 13.72 -1.05 10.74
C ILE A 96 12.80 -1.62 11.82
N GLN A 97 13.30 -2.51 12.67
CA GLN A 97 12.53 -3.09 13.77
C GLN A 97 12.14 -2.01 14.79
N LEU A 98 13.10 -1.18 15.22
CA LEU A 98 12.86 -0.07 16.12
C LEU A 98 11.84 0.93 15.56
N ALA A 99 11.99 1.31 14.28
CA ALA A 99 11.02 2.22 13.66
C ALA A 99 9.61 1.62 13.63
N ARG A 100 9.48 0.31 13.40
CA ARG A 100 8.20 -0.38 13.41
C ARG A 100 7.55 -0.38 14.79
N GLU A 101 8.34 -0.58 15.84
CA GLU A 101 7.88 -0.51 17.23
C GLU A 101 7.41 0.88 17.60
N VAL A 102 8.19 1.91 17.26
CA VAL A 102 7.86 3.34 17.53
C VAL A 102 6.61 3.79 16.77
N LEU A 103 6.38 3.26 15.58
CA LEU A 103 5.22 3.57 14.74
C LEU A 103 3.98 2.74 15.09
N SER A 104 4.11 1.72 15.96
CA SER A 104 2.96 0.92 16.39
C SER A 104 2.15 1.67 17.44
N PRO A 105 0.81 1.73 17.34
CA PRO A 105 -0.04 2.52 18.24
C PRO A 105 -0.28 1.88 19.61
N VAL A 106 0.51 0.90 20.03
CA VAL A 106 0.22 0.03 21.18
C VAL A 106 0.37 0.70 22.55
N ASP A 107 1.06 1.86 22.64
CA ASP A 107 1.22 2.57 23.91
C ASP A 107 1.10 4.09 23.71
N ASP A 108 0.30 4.76 24.56
CA ASP A 108 0.31 6.22 24.76
C ASP A 108 1.63 6.73 25.36
N ALA A 109 2.58 5.84 25.64
CA ALA A 109 3.87 6.19 26.17
C ALA A 109 4.71 6.98 25.14
N PRO A 110 5.41 8.03 25.56
CA PRO A 110 6.33 8.72 24.67
C PRO A 110 7.41 7.75 24.18
N PRO A 111 7.78 7.81 22.90
CA PRO A 111 8.82 6.92 22.35
C PRO A 111 10.12 7.15 23.08
N PRO A 112 10.99 6.14 23.21
CA PRO A 112 12.31 6.32 23.77
C PRO A 112 13.08 7.33 22.93
N THR A 113 13.68 8.34 23.56
CA THR A 113 14.49 9.34 22.86
C THR A 113 15.78 8.76 22.27
N ARG A 114 16.21 7.60 22.78
CA ARG A 114 17.38 6.87 22.29
C ARG A 114 17.21 5.36 22.51
N ALA A 115 17.40 4.56 21.44
CA ALA A 115 17.38 3.12 21.49
C ALA A 115 18.34 2.54 20.44
N ASP A 116 19.06 1.43 20.78
CA ASP A 116 19.96 0.68 19.88
C ASP A 116 21.06 1.53 19.22
N GLY A 117 21.40 2.69 19.80
CA GLY A 117 22.39 3.63 19.24
C GLY A 117 21.80 4.62 18.24
N PHE A 118 20.49 4.68 18.13
CA PHE A 118 19.77 5.70 17.36
C PHE A 118 19.08 6.69 18.29
N HIS A 119 19.07 7.95 17.90
CA HIS A 119 18.14 8.96 18.41
C HIS A 119 16.82 8.80 17.67
N VAL A 120 15.73 8.82 18.42
CA VAL A 120 14.38 8.57 17.92
C VAL A 120 13.55 9.82 18.08
N HIS A 121 12.95 10.30 17.03
CA HIS A 121 12.00 11.39 17.03
C HIS A 121 10.69 10.93 16.41
N ARG A 122 9.57 11.37 16.96
CA ARG A 122 8.23 11.01 16.50
C ARG A 122 7.36 12.25 16.43
N TRP A 123 6.68 12.42 15.33
CA TRP A 123 5.66 13.44 15.09
C TRP A 123 4.31 12.80 14.89
N VAL A 124 3.27 13.51 15.28
CA VAL A 124 1.89 13.11 15.10
C VAL A 124 1.24 14.07 14.13
N PHE A 125 0.72 13.54 13.03
CA PHE A 125 -0.22 14.26 12.19
C PHE A 125 -1.60 14.08 12.81
N ASP A 126 -2.12 15.14 13.45
CA ASP A 126 -3.44 15.14 14.11
C ASP A 126 -4.39 16.04 13.32
N SER A 127 -4.70 15.62 12.11
CA SER A 127 -5.71 16.25 11.27
C SER A 127 -6.83 15.26 11.00
N PRO A 128 -8.12 15.66 10.97
CA PRO A 128 -9.24 14.76 10.72
C PRO A 128 -9.08 13.89 9.46
N ASP A 129 -8.40 14.42 8.46
CA ASP A 129 -8.21 13.79 7.17
C ASP A 129 -6.83 13.10 7.00
N CYS A 130 -5.87 13.42 7.87
CA CYS A 130 -4.51 12.92 7.80
C CYS A 130 -3.96 12.60 9.20
N TYR A 131 -4.57 11.60 9.87
CA TYR A 131 -3.99 11.08 11.10
C TYR A 131 -2.83 10.15 10.78
N GLY A 132 -1.73 10.27 11.50
CA GLY A 132 -0.62 9.35 11.32
C GLY A 132 0.58 9.68 12.20
N LEU A 133 1.48 8.73 12.29
CA LEU A 133 2.72 8.84 13.02
C LEU A 133 3.89 8.88 12.04
N LEU A 134 4.76 9.87 12.15
CA LEU A 134 6.02 9.91 11.43
C LEU A 134 7.17 9.73 12.43
N THR A 135 8.14 8.89 12.10
CA THR A 135 9.35 8.72 12.91
C THR A 135 10.60 8.95 12.07
N LEU A 136 11.61 9.52 12.72
CA LEU A 136 12.94 9.69 12.20
C LEU A 136 13.96 9.04 13.14
N LEU A 137 14.85 8.24 12.58
CA LEU A 137 15.98 7.66 13.30
C LEU A 137 17.29 8.28 12.81
N ARG A 138 18.09 8.76 13.77
CA ARG A 138 19.40 9.36 13.52
C ARG A 138 20.46 8.74 14.41
N ARG A 139 21.64 8.47 13.83
CA ARG A 139 22.82 8.02 14.60
C ARG A 139 23.71 9.21 14.98
N GLY A 140 24.54 9.01 15.97
CA GLY A 140 25.54 9.99 16.36
C GLY A 140 24.99 11.08 17.27
N LYS A 141 24.84 12.30 16.76
CA LYS A 141 24.34 13.45 17.53
C LYS A 141 22.80 13.52 17.46
N PRO A 142 22.13 13.98 18.52
CA PRO A 142 20.70 14.27 18.46
C PRO A 142 20.41 15.39 17.44
N LEU A 143 19.14 15.52 17.04
CA LEU A 143 18.70 16.68 16.27
C LEU A 143 18.89 17.95 17.10
N SER A 144 19.37 19.02 16.47
CA SER A 144 19.41 20.35 17.07
C SER A 144 18.01 20.98 17.07
N GLU A 145 17.81 22.04 17.86
CA GLU A 145 16.56 22.81 17.82
C GLU A 145 16.25 23.33 16.42
N GLN A 146 17.27 23.79 15.69
CA GLN A 146 17.12 24.22 14.29
C GLN A 146 16.72 23.08 13.35
N ASP A 147 17.26 21.87 13.54
CA ASP A 147 16.84 20.68 12.77
C ASP A 147 15.35 20.37 13.02
N LEU A 148 14.93 20.44 14.29
CA LEU A 148 13.54 20.18 14.69
C LEU A 148 12.57 21.21 14.09
N GLU A 149 12.88 22.52 14.23
CA GLU A 149 12.08 23.60 13.64
C GLU A 149 11.96 23.43 12.10
N PHE A 150 13.07 23.09 11.44
CA PHE A 150 13.08 22.87 10.00
C PHE A 150 12.23 21.66 9.59
N ILE A 151 12.29 20.56 10.37
CA ILE A 151 11.44 19.39 10.13
C ILE A 151 9.98 19.76 10.35
N ASP A 152 9.64 20.41 11.47
CA ASP A 152 8.26 20.80 11.79
C ASP A 152 7.63 21.65 10.67
N GLU A 153 8.37 22.60 10.12
CA GLU A 153 7.91 23.39 8.97
C GLU A 153 7.72 22.54 7.71
N SER A 154 8.65 21.63 7.45
CA SER A 154 8.56 20.74 6.28
C SER A 154 7.39 19.77 6.37
N LEU A 155 7.02 19.35 7.60
CA LEU A 155 5.86 18.49 7.84
C LEU A 155 4.54 19.17 7.53
N LEU A 156 4.43 20.49 7.75
CA LEU A 156 3.26 21.26 7.33
C LEU A 156 3.06 21.24 5.81
N ILE A 157 4.17 21.19 5.06
CA ILE A 157 4.14 21.09 3.61
C ILE A 157 3.83 19.68 3.15
N LEU A 158 4.38 18.66 3.85
CA LEU A 158 4.15 17.26 3.56
C LEU A 158 2.70 16.83 3.81
N ALA A 159 2.00 17.44 4.75
CA ALA A 159 0.68 17.02 5.21
C ALA A 159 -0.34 16.89 4.07
N GLU A 160 -0.47 17.91 3.22
CA GLU A 160 -1.44 17.91 2.13
C GLU A 160 -1.09 16.92 0.98
N PRO A 161 0.17 16.83 0.49
CA PRO A 161 0.57 15.75 -0.41
C PRO A 161 0.35 14.35 0.16
N LEU A 162 0.64 14.15 1.45
CA LEU A 162 0.45 12.88 2.13
C LEU A 162 -1.02 12.49 2.21
N LYS A 163 -1.91 13.44 2.53
CA LYS A 163 -3.36 13.24 2.49
C LYS A 163 -3.81 12.77 1.11
N ARG A 164 -3.38 13.45 0.04
CA ARG A 164 -3.71 13.08 -1.35
C ARG A 164 -3.21 11.69 -1.71
N ALA A 165 -1.99 11.32 -1.30
CA ALA A 165 -1.45 9.99 -1.54
C ALA A 165 -2.28 8.90 -0.84
N LEU A 166 -2.70 9.13 0.40
CA LEU A 166 -3.57 8.23 1.14
C LEU A 166 -4.96 8.09 0.50
N GLU A 167 -5.57 9.19 0.08
CA GLU A 167 -6.86 9.19 -0.62
C GLU A 167 -6.76 8.45 -1.96
N TYR A 168 -5.70 8.69 -2.72
CA TYR A 168 -5.45 7.99 -3.97
C TYR A 168 -5.30 6.47 -3.76
N GLU A 169 -4.54 6.05 -2.74
CA GLU A 169 -4.42 4.63 -2.40
C GLU A 169 -5.76 4.00 -1.98
N ASP A 170 -6.59 4.74 -1.26
CA ASP A 170 -7.93 4.25 -0.88
C ASP A 170 -8.81 4.06 -2.11
N ILE A 171 -8.88 5.05 -3.01
CA ILE A 171 -9.62 4.98 -4.27
C ILE A 171 -9.08 3.81 -5.11
N PHE A 172 -7.77 3.71 -5.26
CA PHE A 172 -7.12 2.65 -6.01
C PHE A 172 -7.37 1.27 -5.40
N SER A 173 -7.34 1.17 -4.07
CA SER A 173 -7.67 -0.05 -3.33
C SER A 173 -9.13 -0.45 -3.50
N GLN A 174 -10.06 0.52 -3.48
CA GLN A 174 -11.49 0.28 -3.74
C GLN A 174 -11.74 -0.16 -5.20
N ALA A 175 -11.07 0.48 -6.17
CA ALA A 175 -11.17 0.10 -7.57
C ALA A 175 -10.67 -1.32 -7.88
N ARG A 176 -9.91 -1.94 -6.96
CA ARG A 176 -9.32 -3.29 -7.09
C ARG A 176 -10.09 -4.38 -6.35
N ARG A 177 -11.10 -4.02 -5.59
CA ARG A 177 -11.90 -4.98 -4.81
C ARG A 177 -13.33 -5.02 -5.30
N ASP A 178 -13.92 -6.20 -5.22
CA ASP A 178 -15.36 -6.35 -5.33
C ASP A 178 -16.03 -5.78 -4.09
N SER A 179 -16.95 -4.84 -4.27
CA SER A 179 -17.58 -4.08 -3.17
C SER A 179 -18.43 -4.95 -2.25
N LEU A 180 -18.96 -6.08 -2.74
CA LEU A 180 -19.80 -6.97 -1.98
C LEU A 180 -18.98 -7.97 -1.16
N THR A 181 -18.02 -8.64 -1.79
CA THR A 181 -17.29 -9.76 -1.17
C THR A 181 -15.93 -9.35 -0.58
N GLY A 182 -15.40 -8.19 -0.96
CA GLY A 182 -14.07 -7.73 -0.56
C GLY A 182 -12.91 -8.48 -1.25
N LEU A 183 -13.19 -9.47 -2.08
CA LEU A 183 -12.19 -10.17 -2.88
C LEU A 183 -11.58 -9.24 -3.93
N PRO A 184 -10.38 -9.54 -4.45
CA PRO A 184 -9.89 -8.97 -5.69
C PRO A 184 -10.95 -9.07 -6.79
N ASN A 185 -11.05 -8.03 -7.62
CA ASN A 185 -11.99 -7.99 -8.73
C ASN A 185 -11.29 -8.31 -10.06
N ARG A 186 -12.06 -8.30 -11.15
CA ARG A 186 -11.57 -8.53 -12.51
C ARG A 186 -10.34 -7.71 -12.88
N PHE A 187 -10.28 -6.44 -12.46
CA PHE A 187 -9.14 -5.57 -12.73
C PHE A 187 -7.83 -6.13 -12.16
N VAL A 188 -7.87 -6.69 -10.93
CA VAL A 188 -6.68 -7.33 -10.31
C VAL A 188 -6.26 -8.58 -11.05
N PHE A 189 -7.21 -9.36 -11.60
CA PHE A 189 -6.88 -10.49 -12.46
C PHE A 189 -6.10 -10.03 -13.68
N GLU A 190 -6.63 -9.06 -14.44
CA GLU A 190 -6.02 -8.53 -15.66
C GLU A 190 -4.62 -7.94 -15.40
N GLU A 191 -4.44 -7.25 -14.27
CA GLU A 191 -3.15 -6.68 -13.87
C GLU A 191 -2.10 -7.74 -13.53
N ARG A 192 -2.48 -8.83 -12.86
CA ARG A 192 -1.52 -9.79 -12.29
C ARG A 192 -1.25 -11.01 -13.17
N ILE A 193 -2.16 -11.36 -14.06
CA ILE A 193 -2.08 -12.63 -14.79
C ILE A 193 -0.82 -12.75 -15.63
N HIS A 194 -0.42 -11.69 -16.33
CA HIS A 194 0.78 -11.71 -17.17
C HIS A 194 2.07 -11.91 -16.35
N ALA A 195 2.16 -11.28 -15.18
CA ALA A 195 3.31 -11.45 -14.30
C ALA A 195 3.40 -12.87 -13.72
N LEU A 196 2.26 -13.49 -13.39
CA LEU A 196 2.20 -14.86 -12.89
C LEU A 196 2.62 -15.87 -13.97
N ILE A 197 2.17 -15.67 -15.21
CA ILE A 197 2.56 -16.48 -16.37
C ILE A 197 4.07 -16.36 -16.62
N GLU A 198 4.60 -15.15 -16.66
CA GLU A 198 6.05 -14.93 -16.85
C GLU A 198 6.89 -15.57 -15.74
N GLN A 199 6.42 -15.51 -14.50
CA GLN A 199 7.07 -16.16 -13.37
C GLN A 199 7.05 -17.69 -13.52
N ALA A 200 5.91 -18.29 -13.86
CA ALA A 200 5.76 -19.72 -14.12
C ALA A 200 6.69 -20.17 -15.25
N ARG A 201 6.68 -19.44 -16.38
CA ARG A 201 7.55 -19.72 -17.53
C ARG A 201 9.03 -19.65 -17.18
N ARG A 202 9.47 -18.61 -16.49
CA ARG A 202 10.87 -18.39 -16.12
C ARG A 202 11.43 -19.49 -15.23
N HIS A 203 10.61 -19.99 -14.32
CA HIS A 203 11.03 -20.99 -13.34
C HIS A 203 10.62 -22.43 -13.70
N GLY A 204 9.94 -22.64 -14.82
CA GLY A 204 9.45 -23.96 -15.23
C GLY A 204 8.49 -24.58 -14.22
N ARG A 205 7.67 -23.74 -13.56
CA ARG A 205 6.75 -24.18 -12.51
C ARG A 205 5.32 -24.27 -13.04
N PRO A 206 4.52 -25.25 -12.56
CA PRO A 206 3.13 -25.38 -12.98
C PRO A 206 2.30 -24.19 -12.51
N LEU A 207 1.32 -23.82 -13.33
CA LEU A 207 0.36 -22.77 -13.04
C LEU A 207 -1.02 -23.25 -13.48
N THR A 208 -1.97 -23.33 -12.54
CA THR A 208 -3.33 -23.82 -12.84
C THR A 208 -4.35 -22.71 -12.60
N LEU A 209 -5.32 -22.63 -13.49
CA LEU A 209 -6.50 -21.78 -13.38
C LEU A 209 -7.71 -22.64 -13.05
N ALA A 210 -8.51 -22.19 -12.10
CA ALA A 210 -9.82 -22.73 -11.80
C ALA A 210 -10.88 -21.67 -12.11
N ALA A 211 -11.85 -22.00 -12.96
CA ALA A 211 -13.09 -21.25 -13.14
C ALA A 211 -14.16 -21.85 -12.23
N LEU A 212 -14.82 -21.01 -11.42
CA LEU A 212 -15.80 -21.43 -10.44
C LEU A 212 -17.12 -20.69 -10.66
N ASP A 213 -18.24 -21.41 -10.53
CA ASP A 213 -19.58 -20.83 -10.63
C ASP A 213 -20.51 -21.50 -9.59
N LEU A 214 -21.32 -20.69 -8.90
CA LEU A 214 -22.20 -21.17 -7.87
C LEU A 214 -23.45 -21.82 -8.45
N ASP A 215 -23.65 -23.08 -8.14
CA ASP A 215 -24.82 -23.83 -8.58
C ASP A 215 -26.06 -23.39 -7.80
N HIS A 216 -27.16 -23.17 -8.52
CA HIS A 216 -28.46 -22.79 -7.94
C HIS A 216 -28.49 -21.42 -7.24
N PHE A 217 -27.50 -20.54 -7.44
CA PHE A 217 -27.44 -19.24 -6.80
C PHE A 217 -28.64 -18.33 -7.20
N LYS A 218 -29.07 -18.41 -8.47
CA LYS A 218 -30.28 -17.72 -8.90
C LYS A 218 -31.50 -18.13 -8.08
N ALA A 219 -31.64 -19.43 -7.77
CA ALA A 219 -32.75 -19.91 -6.94
C ALA A 219 -32.66 -19.39 -5.48
N VAL A 220 -31.48 -19.14 -4.95
CA VAL A 220 -31.30 -18.44 -3.66
C VAL A 220 -31.88 -17.04 -3.74
N ASN A 221 -31.53 -16.27 -4.77
CA ASN A 221 -32.07 -14.93 -4.97
C ASN A 221 -33.60 -14.94 -5.15
N ASP A 222 -34.11 -15.83 -5.98
CA ASP A 222 -35.54 -15.91 -6.29
C ASP A 222 -36.40 -16.34 -5.08
N SER A 223 -35.85 -17.20 -4.20
CA SER A 223 -36.59 -17.72 -3.03
C SER A 223 -36.38 -16.93 -1.74
N MET A 224 -35.19 -16.35 -1.53
CA MET A 224 -34.78 -15.71 -0.28
C MET A 224 -34.54 -14.20 -0.42
N GLY A 225 -34.63 -13.68 -1.64
CA GLY A 225 -34.35 -12.26 -1.98
C GLY A 225 -32.89 -11.93 -2.13
N HIS A 226 -32.59 -10.86 -2.88
CA HIS A 226 -31.23 -10.41 -3.20
C HIS A 226 -30.37 -10.11 -1.98
N PHE A 227 -30.96 -9.55 -0.92
CA PHE A 227 -30.22 -9.27 0.32
C PHE A 227 -29.67 -10.54 0.98
N THR A 228 -30.44 -11.65 0.94
CA THR A 228 -29.94 -12.95 1.43
C THR A 228 -28.91 -13.54 0.48
N GLY A 229 -29.11 -13.40 -0.83
CA GLY A 229 -28.13 -13.79 -1.84
C GLY A 229 -26.78 -13.10 -1.67
N ASP A 230 -26.80 -11.79 -1.38
CA ASP A 230 -25.58 -11.03 -1.09
C ASP A 230 -24.83 -11.57 0.12
N LYS A 231 -25.54 -11.91 1.21
CA LYS A 231 -24.92 -12.56 2.38
C LYS A 231 -24.35 -13.93 2.06
N VAL A 232 -25.04 -14.70 1.25
CA VAL A 232 -24.54 -16.01 0.78
C VAL A 232 -23.26 -15.84 -0.03
N LEU A 233 -23.20 -14.87 -0.95
CA LEU A 233 -21.98 -14.55 -1.71
C LEU A 233 -20.80 -14.18 -0.80
N GLN A 234 -21.04 -13.36 0.22
CA GLN A 234 -20.03 -13.00 1.22
C GLN A 234 -19.52 -14.22 2.01
N GLN A 235 -20.42 -15.10 2.42
CA GLN A 235 -20.06 -16.34 3.11
C GLN A 235 -19.27 -17.29 2.21
N VAL A 236 -19.68 -17.45 0.96
CA VAL A 236 -18.94 -18.24 -0.03
C VAL A 236 -17.54 -17.68 -0.23
N ALA A 237 -17.42 -16.38 -0.46
CA ALA A 237 -16.13 -15.73 -0.67
C ALA A 237 -15.18 -15.95 0.52
N THR A 238 -15.67 -15.77 1.75
CA THR A 238 -14.92 -16.02 2.99
C THR A 238 -14.52 -17.50 3.10
N THR A 239 -15.45 -18.41 2.78
CA THR A 239 -15.21 -19.86 2.83
C THR A 239 -14.15 -20.29 1.83
N LEU A 240 -14.21 -19.81 0.58
CA LEU A 240 -13.22 -20.09 -0.45
C LEU A 240 -11.84 -19.53 -0.06
N GLN A 241 -11.80 -18.29 0.42
CA GLN A 241 -10.56 -17.64 0.82
C GLN A 241 -9.85 -18.33 1.98
N ALA A 242 -10.60 -18.91 2.93
CA ALA A 242 -10.04 -19.68 4.04
C ALA A 242 -9.37 -21.00 3.62
N GLN A 243 -9.66 -21.50 2.41
CA GLN A 243 -9.13 -22.77 1.90
C GLN A 243 -7.87 -22.63 1.06
N ILE A 244 -7.50 -21.42 0.67
CA ILE A 244 -6.39 -21.15 -0.25
C ILE A 244 -5.18 -20.57 0.48
N ARG A 245 -4.01 -20.60 -0.19
CA ARG A 245 -2.77 -20.04 0.33
C ARG A 245 -2.69 -18.55 0.02
N LEU A 246 -1.81 -17.85 0.72
CA LEU A 246 -1.54 -16.42 0.46
C LEU A 246 -0.97 -16.15 -0.94
N SER A 247 -0.31 -17.14 -1.53
CA SER A 247 0.23 -17.10 -2.90
C SER A 247 -0.85 -17.20 -3.98
N ASP A 248 -2.00 -17.79 -3.64
CA ASP A 248 -3.08 -18.04 -4.56
C ASP A 248 -3.91 -16.76 -4.76
N LEU A 249 -4.46 -16.57 -5.95
CA LEU A 249 -5.23 -15.39 -6.26
C LEU A 249 -6.69 -15.77 -6.56
N LEU A 250 -7.57 -15.56 -5.59
CA LEU A 250 -9.01 -15.69 -5.75
C LEU A 250 -9.61 -14.35 -6.15
N VAL A 251 -10.37 -14.33 -7.24
CA VAL A 251 -10.97 -13.14 -7.84
C VAL A 251 -12.46 -13.37 -8.05
N ARG A 252 -13.30 -12.38 -7.78
CA ARG A 252 -14.70 -12.38 -8.23
C ARG A 252 -14.78 -11.66 -9.56
N MET A 253 -15.31 -12.35 -10.58
CA MET A 253 -15.45 -11.81 -11.94
C MET A 253 -16.74 -11.01 -12.13
N GLY A 254 -17.79 -11.39 -11.42
CA GLY A 254 -19.12 -10.79 -11.42
C GLY A 254 -20.19 -11.80 -11.06
N GLY A 255 -21.36 -11.35 -10.60
CA GLY A 255 -22.45 -12.26 -10.26
C GLY A 255 -22.01 -13.35 -9.27
N ASP A 256 -22.13 -14.59 -9.69
CA ASP A 256 -21.77 -15.82 -8.97
C ASP A 256 -20.50 -16.51 -9.51
N GLU A 257 -19.72 -15.80 -10.35
CA GLU A 257 -18.51 -16.30 -11.00
C GLU A 257 -17.23 -15.86 -10.28
N PHE A 258 -16.32 -16.82 -10.07
CA PHE A 258 -15.01 -16.60 -9.46
C PHE A 258 -13.91 -17.24 -10.32
N LEU A 259 -12.72 -16.65 -10.29
CA LEU A 259 -11.50 -17.27 -10.82
C LEU A 259 -10.50 -17.48 -9.68
N LEU A 260 -9.79 -18.60 -9.71
CA LEU A 260 -8.72 -18.90 -8.78
C LEU A 260 -7.47 -19.29 -9.55
N ILE A 261 -6.41 -18.49 -9.40
CA ILE A 261 -5.10 -18.77 -10.01
C ILE A 261 -4.22 -19.40 -8.93
N LEU A 262 -3.60 -20.52 -9.28
CA LEU A 262 -2.82 -21.37 -8.40
C LEU A 262 -1.36 -21.45 -8.89
N PRO A 263 -0.48 -20.54 -8.47
CA PRO A 263 0.95 -20.65 -8.77
C PRO A 263 1.58 -21.88 -8.12
N ASP A 264 2.62 -22.42 -8.75
CA ASP A 264 3.38 -23.58 -8.29
C ASP A 264 2.48 -24.79 -7.95
N THR A 265 1.40 -24.99 -8.73
CA THR A 265 0.38 -25.99 -8.47
C THR A 265 0.03 -26.74 -9.77
N ASP A 266 0.30 -28.01 -9.81
CA ASP A 266 -0.03 -28.90 -10.91
C ASP A 266 -1.51 -29.30 -10.91
N MET A 267 -1.98 -29.94 -11.99
CA MET A 267 -3.37 -30.35 -12.14
C MET A 267 -3.84 -31.26 -11.00
N ARG A 268 -3.00 -32.18 -10.53
CA ARG A 268 -3.36 -33.11 -9.45
C ARG A 268 -3.61 -32.37 -8.14
N ALA A 269 -2.69 -31.48 -7.75
CA ALA A 269 -2.83 -30.67 -6.54
C ALA A 269 -4.01 -29.70 -6.64
N ALA A 270 -4.23 -29.11 -7.82
CA ALA A 270 -5.38 -28.26 -8.10
C ALA A 270 -6.70 -29.01 -7.97
N CYS A 271 -6.79 -30.25 -8.47
CA CYS A 271 -7.98 -31.09 -8.34
C CYS A 271 -8.33 -31.36 -6.85
N HIS A 272 -7.35 -31.74 -6.03
CA HIS A 272 -7.57 -31.95 -4.59
C HIS A 272 -8.04 -30.68 -3.87
N LEU A 273 -7.49 -29.52 -4.24
CA LEU A 273 -7.94 -28.24 -3.70
C LEU A 273 -9.39 -27.96 -4.14
N ALA A 274 -9.67 -28.09 -5.43
CA ALA A 274 -11.00 -27.83 -5.99
C ALA A 274 -12.10 -28.72 -5.36
N GLU A 275 -11.83 -30.01 -5.14
CA GLU A 275 -12.74 -30.92 -4.41
C GLU A 275 -12.98 -30.45 -2.97
N ARG A 276 -11.94 -29.92 -2.31
CA ARG A 276 -12.08 -29.34 -0.96
C ARG A 276 -12.94 -28.08 -0.98
N LEU A 277 -12.80 -27.22 -1.99
CA LEU A 277 -13.64 -26.04 -2.19
C LEU A 277 -15.11 -26.44 -2.42
N CYS A 278 -15.40 -27.42 -3.26
CA CYS A 278 -16.76 -27.93 -3.46
C CYS A 278 -17.40 -28.38 -2.13
N ARG A 279 -16.67 -29.18 -1.34
CA ARG A 279 -17.14 -29.64 -0.03
C ARG A 279 -17.34 -28.49 0.95
N ALA A 280 -16.44 -27.51 0.96
CA ALA A 280 -16.53 -26.34 1.84
C ALA A 280 -17.75 -25.48 1.52
N VAL A 281 -18.06 -25.23 0.24
CA VAL A 281 -19.26 -24.50 -0.16
C VAL A 281 -20.53 -25.30 0.18
N ALA A 282 -20.56 -26.58 -0.11
CA ALA A 282 -21.70 -27.45 0.23
C ALA A 282 -21.99 -27.47 1.76
N SER A 283 -20.96 -27.36 2.60
CA SER A 283 -21.10 -27.32 4.06
C SER A 283 -21.80 -26.07 4.61
N LEU A 284 -22.00 -25.04 3.79
CA LEU A 284 -22.82 -23.86 4.13
C LEU A 284 -24.31 -24.20 4.30
N ASN A 285 -24.74 -25.36 3.78
CA ASN A 285 -26.09 -25.89 3.91
C ASN A 285 -27.21 -24.93 3.49
N VAL A 286 -26.98 -24.12 2.47
CA VAL A 286 -28.00 -23.27 1.87
C VAL A 286 -28.85 -24.11 0.91
N VAL A 287 -30.10 -24.33 1.26
CA VAL A 287 -31.01 -25.19 0.50
C VAL A 287 -32.19 -24.38 -0.04
N THR A 288 -32.52 -24.58 -1.30
CA THR A 288 -33.69 -23.98 -1.99
C THR A 288 -34.55 -25.07 -2.61
N GLY A 289 -35.68 -24.71 -3.17
CA GLY A 289 -36.54 -25.65 -3.91
C GLY A 289 -35.88 -26.25 -5.16
N ALA A 290 -34.86 -25.63 -5.68
CA ALA A 290 -34.07 -26.10 -6.84
C ALA A 290 -32.90 -27.02 -6.45
N GLY A 291 -32.61 -27.15 -5.16
CA GLY A 291 -31.50 -27.94 -4.63
C GLY A 291 -30.61 -27.19 -3.65
N GLN A 292 -29.55 -27.85 -3.21
CA GLN A 292 -28.54 -27.27 -2.34
C GLN A 292 -27.56 -26.42 -3.15
N LEU A 293 -27.18 -25.27 -2.59
CA LEU A 293 -26.08 -24.45 -3.13
C LEU A 293 -24.82 -25.30 -3.21
N GLY A 294 -24.18 -25.27 -4.36
CA GLY A 294 -22.89 -25.90 -4.61
C GLY A 294 -21.99 -24.96 -5.39
N VAL A 295 -20.83 -25.46 -5.78
CA VAL A 295 -19.92 -24.81 -6.72
C VAL A 295 -19.43 -25.82 -7.72
N SER A 296 -19.56 -25.50 -9.01
CA SER A 296 -18.95 -26.23 -10.10
C SER A 296 -17.62 -25.60 -10.44
N ILE A 297 -16.59 -26.42 -10.67
CA ILE A 297 -15.21 -25.96 -10.89
C ILE A 297 -14.63 -26.61 -12.14
N GLY A 298 -14.14 -25.80 -13.08
CA GLY A 298 -13.37 -26.22 -14.23
C GLY A 298 -11.90 -25.88 -14.07
N LEU A 299 -11.00 -26.83 -14.26
CA LEU A 299 -9.56 -26.66 -14.13
C LEU A 299 -8.87 -26.68 -15.48
N ALA A 300 -7.92 -25.79 -15.70
CA ALA A 300 -7.03 -25.77 -16.84
C ALA A 300 -5.60 -25.43 -16.40
N GLU A 301 -4.64 -26.29 -16.77
CA GLU A 301 -3.22 -26.01 -16.54
C GLU A 301 -2.67 -25.17 -17.69
N TRP A 302 -1.89 -24.15 -17.35
CA TRP A 302 -1.27 -23.27 -18.33
C TRP A 302 -0.17 -24.01 -19.11
N GLN A 303 -0.12 -23.77 -20.40
CA GLN A 303 0.92 -24.28 -21.31
C GLN A 303 1.61 -23.11 -22.00
N PRO A 304 2.93 -23.20 -22.29
CA PRO A 304 3.71 -22.10 -22.86
C PRO A 304 3.15 -21.48 -24.14
N ASP A 305 2.42 -22.26 -24.93
CA ASP A 305 1.87 -21.85 -26.24
C ASP A 305 0.45 -21.28 -26.14
N LEU A 306 -0.15 -21.26 -24.94
CA LEU A 306 -1.48 -20.72 -24.74
C LEU A 306 -1.46 -19.20 -24.49
N SER A 307 -2.31 -18.49 -25.21
CA SER A 307 -2.68 -17.12 -24.82
C SER A 307 -3.53 -17.14 -23.55
N VAL A 308 -3.58 -16.01 -22.84
CA VAL A 308 -4.45 -15.86 -21.65
C VAL A 308 -5.91 -16.17 -22.01
N SER A 309 -6.39 -15.65 -23.14
CA SER A 309 -7.77 -15.88 -23.60
C SER A 309 -8.06 -17.37 -23.86
N ALA A 310 -7.16 -18.06 -24.55
CA ALA A 310 -7.34 -19.49 -24.82
C ALA A 310 -7.26 -20.35 -23.54
N TRP A 311 -6.48 -19.92 -22.55
CA TRP A 311 -6.40 -20.58 -21.26
C TRP A 311 -7.68 -20.40 -20.44
N LEU A 312 -8.25 -19.19 -20.43
CA LEU A 312 -9.56 -18.90 -19.84
C LEU A 312 -10.67 -19.73 -20.50
N GLU A 313 -10.73 -19.75 -21.84
CA GLU A 313 -11.70 -20.52 -22.60
C GLU A 313 -11.64 -22.02 -22.25
N LYS A 314 -10.44 -22.58 -22.10
CA LYS A 314 -10.29 -23.98 -21.64
C LYS A 314 -10.86 -24.20 -20.24
N ALA A 315 -10.66 -23.27 -19.30
CA ALA A 315 -11.21 -23.40 -17.98
C ALA A 315 -12.74 -23.29 -17.98
N ASP A 316 -13.30 -22.39 -18.79
CA ASP A 316 -14.74 -22.22 -18.95
C ASP A 316 -15.41 -23.45 -19.62
N ASP A 317 -14.80 -24.00 -20.65
CA ASP A 317 -15.25 -25.27 -21.29
C ASP A 317 -15.29 -26.41 -20.27
N THR A 318 -14.27 -26.48 -19.42
CA THR A 318 -14.18 -27.49 -18.37
C THR A 318 -15.22 -27.25 -17.27
N LEU A 319 -15.48 -26.00 -16.92
CA LEU A 319 -16.54 -25.62 -16.00
C LEU A 319 -17.93 -26.02 -16.56
N TYR A 320 -18.14 -25.79 -17.84
CA TYR A 320 -19.37 -26.25 -18.50
C TYR A 320 -19.55 -27.76 -18.39
N GLN A 321 -18.48 -28.56 -18.56
CA GLN A 321 -18.51 -30.02 -18.37
C GLN A 321 -18.88 -30.38 -16.91
N ALA A 322 -18.34 -29.67 -15.91
CA ALA A 322 -18.71 -29.89 -14.51
C ALA A 322 -20.22 -29.64 -14.27
N LYS A 323 -20.76 -28.55 -14.82
CA LYS A 323 -22.20 -28.24 -14.76
C LYS A 323 -23.06 -29.29 -15.48
N ALA A 324 -22.67 -29.71 -16.71
CA ALA A 324 -23.37 -30.72 -17.47
C ALA A 324 -23.31 -32.11 -16.80
N GLY A 325 -22.21 -32.43 -16.15
CA GLY A 325 -22.00 -33.69 -15.42
C GLY A 325 -22.82 -33.84 -14.13
N GLY A 326 -23.61 -32.85 -13.73
CA GLY A 326 -24.50 -32.91 -12.55
C GLY A 326 -24.18 -31.88 -11.45
N ARG A 327 -23.36 -30.87 -11.71
CA ARG A 327 -23.00 -29.79 -10.83
C ARG A 327 -22.27 -30.21 -9.53
N ALA A 328 -21.90 -29.26 -8.69
CA ALA A 328 -21.23 -29.45 -7.41
C ALA A 328 -20.01 -30.38 -7.49
N ARG A 329 -19.21 -30.24 -8.54
CA ARG A 329 -18.06 -31.09 -8.87
C ARG A 329 -16.96 -30.35 -9.58
N VAL A 330 -15.85 -31.05 -9.70
CA VAL A 330 -14.67 -30.62 -10.46
C VAL A 330 -14.65 -31.35 -11.80
N ALA A 331 -14.32 -30.64 -12.86
CA ALA A 331 -13.92 -31.22 -14.14
C ALA A 331 -12.49 -30.75 -14.48
N ILE A 332 -11.78 -31.61 -15.20
CA ILE A 332 -10.39 -31.37 -15.66
C ILE A 332 -10.32 -31.57 -17.17
N ASN A 333 -9.51 -30.74 -17.83
CA ASN A 333 -9.26 -30.88 -19.27
C ASN A 333 -8.08 -31.82 -19.51
#